data_2b1446128419604d7b90c7dc1b64afc1
#
_entry.id   2b1446128419604d7b90c7dc1b64afc1
#
_cell.length_a   1.000
_cell.length_b   1.000
_cell.length_c   1.000
_cell.angle_alpha   90.00
_cell.angle_beta   90.00
_cell.angle_gamma   90.00
#
_symmetry.space_group_name_H-M   'P 1'
#
loop_
_entity.id
_entity.type
_entity.pdbx_description
1 polymer ?
#
loop_
_entity_poly.entity_id
_entity_poly.type
_entity_poly.pdbx_seq_one_letter_code
_entity_poly.pdbx_strand_id
1 'polypeptide(L)'
;MVTAAGEMFDYASPEETPSLMGDLIKWYNDEEQKAGLSPIELAAMFHYRYIRIHPFEDGNGRIARLLVNYILLRHHYPMVVIPTADRKNYLNTLGLCDENTGKEPYNGANATLEQIRPFYDYIYAFVVKKLDLSVQMIKGLVSDITETDENQQKQSSATDNVSVNVSVNVSVKENIIGIITQMPTITVKELAKMLSVTQRTIYRQIEMLKAENKIERAGSDKTGYWRVN
;
A
#
# COMPACT_ATOMS: atom_id res chain seq x y z
N MET A 1 -23.42 -17.96 -2.03
CA MET A 1 -22.03 -18.46 -1.88
C MET A 1 -22.00 -19.37 -0.67
N VAL A 2 -21.23 -20.44 -0.70
CA VAL A 2 -21.10 -21.33 0.46
C VAL A 2 -19.91 -20.85 1.29
N THR A 3 -20.10 -20.64 2.59
CA THR A 3 -19.01 -20.31 3.52
C THR A 3 -18.02 -21.46 3.64
N ALA A 4 -16.85 -21.24 4.23
CA ALA A 4 -15.90 -22.32 4.54
C ALA A 4 -16.50 -23.40 5.47
N ALA A 5 -17.58 -23.08 6.19
CA ALA A 5 -18.35 -23.99 7.03
C ALA A 5 -19.49 -24.70 6.29
N GLY A 6 -19.68 -24.48 4.98
CA GLY A 6 -20.73 -25.11 4.17
C GLY A 6 -22.11 -24.45 4.30
N GLU A 7 -22.22 -23.29 4.95
CA GLU A 7 -23.47 -22.55 5.09
C GLU A 7 -23.72 -21.63 3.90
N MET A 8 -24.98 -21.55 3.45
CA MET A 8 -25.40 -20.57 2.44
C MET A 8 -25.41 -19.18 3.06
N PHE A 9 -24.68 -18.28 2.44
CA PHE A 9 -24.66 -16.87 2.79
C PHE A 9 -25.48 -16.09 1.77
N ASP A 10 -26.50 -15.37 2.23
CA ASP A 10 -27.33 -14.56 1.36
C ASP A 10 -26.69 -13.19 1.18
N TYR A 11 -26.41 -12.84 -0.06
CA TYR A 11 -26.05 -11.48 -0.47
C TYR A 11 -27.30 -10.72 -0.89
N ALA A 12 -27.17 -9.39 -1.02
CA ALA A 12 -28.25 -8.56 -1.50
C ALA A 12 -28.76 -9.05 -2.87
N SER A 13 -30.08 -9.10 -3.00
CA SER A 13 -30.72 -9.38 -4.28
C SER A 13 -30.42 -8.28 -5.31
N PRO A 14 -30.60 -8.54 -6.62
CA PRO A 14 -30.45 -7.49 -7.63
C PRO A 14 -31.33 -6.27 -7.39
N GLU A 15 -32.49 -6.45 -6.78
CA GLU A 15 -33.45 -5.40 -6.44
C GLU A 15 -33.00 -4.55 -5.23
N GLU A 16 -32.37 -5.18 -4.23
CA GLU A 16 -31.89 -4.52 -3.01
C GLU A 16 -30.54 -3.82 -3.22
N THR A 17 -29.68 -4.38 -4.08
CA THR A 17 -28.31 -3.92 -4.30
C THR A 17 -28.19 -2.42 -4.60
N PRO A 18 -28.99 -1.80 -5.49
CA PRO A 18 -28.88 -0.36 -5.78
C PRO A 18 -29.15 0.52 -4.56
N SER A 19 -30.15 0.16 -3.75
CA SER A 19 -30.49 0.90 -2.53
C SER A 19 -29.39 0.80 -1.49
N LEU A 20 -28.91 -0.42 -1.17
CA LEU A 20 -27.85 -0.65 -0.19
C LEU A 20 -26.52 -0.01 -0.60
N MET A 21 -26.20 -0.01 -1.89
CA MET A 21 -25.01 0.69 -2.40
C MET A 21 -25.16 2.21 -2.30
N GLY A 22 -26.35 2.75 -2.58
CA GLY A 22 -26.66 4.17 -2.40
C GLY A 22 -26.49 4.61 -0.94
N ASP A 23 -27.02 3.82 -0.02
CA ASP A 23 -26.89 4.06 1.42
C ASP A 23 -25.43 3.96 1.91
N LEU A 24 -24.67 3.00 1.42
CA LEU A 24 -23.24 2.86 1.71
C LEU A 24 -22.43 4.08 1.27
N ILE A 25 -22.67 4.56 0.04
CA ILE A 25 -21.97 5.73 -0.50
C ILE A 25 -22.37 6.99 0.27
N LYS A 26 -23.67 7.15 0.57
CA LYS A 26 -24.14 8.27 1.37
C LYS A 26 -23.51 8.26 2.75
N TRP A 27 -23.54 7.12 3.46
CA TRP A 27 -22.89 6.95 4.75
C TRP A 27 -21.41 7.32 4.70
N TYR A 28 -20.68 6.83 3.69
CA TYR A 28 -19.26 7.14 3.53
C TYR A 28 -19.01 8.65 3.40
N ASN A 29 -19.77 9.33 2.56
CA ASN A 29 -19.64 10.78 2.37
C ASN A 29 -20.00 11.56 3.65
N ASP A 30 -21.02 11.13 4.37
CA ASP A 30 -21.43 11.74 5.65
C ASP A 30 -20.32 11.58 6.71
N GLU A 31 -19.70 10.41 6.83
CA GLU A 31 -18.62 10.18 7.80
C GLU A 31 -17.32 10.90 7.42
N GLU A 32 -17.00 10.99 6.13
CA GLU A 32 -15.86 11.81 5.63
C GLU A 32 -16.02 13.28 6.07
N GLN A 33 -17.24 13.83 5.99
CA GLN A 33 -17.52 15.23 6.38
C GLN A 33 -17.48 15.41 7.89
N LYS A 34 -18.00 14.47 8.66
CA LYS A 34 -18.03 14.54 10.14
C LYS A 34 -16.65 14.37 10.77
N ALA A 35 -15.72 13.70 10.08
CA ALA A 35 -14.41 13.29 10.59
C ALA A 35 -14.48 12.58 11.97
N GLY A 36 -15.57 11.83 12.20
CA GLY A 36 -15.83 11.13 13.46
C GLY A 36 -15.10 9.78 13.56
N LEU A 37 -14.75 9.18 12.42
CA LEU A 37 -14.03 7.93 12.30
C LEU A 37 -12.59 8.20 11.86
N SER A 38 -11.64 7.43 12.36
CA SER A 38 -10.29 7.42 11.81
C SER A 38 -10.32 6.85 10.37
N PRO A 39 -9.36 7.21 9.52
CA PRO A 39 -9.29 6.67 8.15
C PRO A 39 -9.23 5.15 8.07
N ILE A 40 -8.63 4.49 9.08
CA ILE A 40 -8.56 3.03 9.14
C ILE A 40 -9.92 2.43 9.50
N GLU A 41 -10.65 3.03 10.44
CA GLU A 41 -12.02 2.62 10.78
C GLU A 41 -12.95 2.79 9.59
N LEU A 42 -12.89 3.94 8.93
CA LEU A 42 -13.68 4.23 7.74
C LEU A 42 -13.42 3.22 6.61
N ALA A 43 -12.14 2.93 6.35
CA ALA A 43 -11.75 1.96 5.32
C ALA A 43 -12.19 0.54 5.65
N ALA A 44 -12.05 0.11 6.90
CA ALA A 44 -12.46 -1.23 7.34
C ALA A 44 -13.99 -1.38 7.29
N MET A 45 -14.74 -0.39 7.77
CA MET A 45 -16.20 -0.39 7.74
C MET A 45 -16.72 -0.39 6.30
N PHE A 46 -16.15 0.47 5.44
CA PHE A 46 -16.55 0.50 4.03
C PHE A 46 -16.32 -0.84 3.35
N HIS A 47 -15.15 -1.43 3.55
CA HIS A 47 -14.81 -2.75 2.99
C HIS A 47 -15.81 -3.81 3.41
N TYR A 48 -16.07 -3.94 4.73
CA TYR A 48 -16.95 -4.98 5.24
C TYR A 48 -18.39 -4.81 4.72
N ARG A 49 -18.95 -3.61 4.83
CA ARG A 49 -20.29 -3.30 4.33
C ARG A 49 -20.43 -3.59 2.84
N TYR A 50 -19.42 -3.21 2.03
CA TYR A 50 -19.39 -3.48 0.60
C TYR A 50 -19.38 -5.00 0.30
N ILE A 51 -18.56 -5.76 1.02
CA ILE A 51 -18.50 -7.23 0.85
C ILE A 51 -19.83 -7.89 1.21
N ARG A 52 -20.55 -7.36 2.17
CA ARG A 52 -21.86 -7.88 2.58
C ARG A 52 -22.97 -7.57 1.56
N ILE A 53 -22.89 -6.45 0.87
CA ILE A 53 -23.80 -6.13 -0.25
C ILE A 53 -23.50 -7.04 -1.45
N HIS A 54 -22.23 -7.22 -1.76
CA HIS A 54 -21.74 -8.07 -2.86
C HIS A 54 -22.30 -7.70 -4.25
N PRO A 55 -22.14 -6.45 -4.71
CA PRO A 55 -22.94 -5.90 -5.82
C PRO A 55 -22.68 -6.50 -7.19
N PHE A 56 -21.60 -7.27 -7.38
CA PHE A 56 -21.23 -7.85 -8.67
C PHE A 56 -21.20 -9.38 -8.61
N GLU A 57 -21.32 -10.01 -9.75
CA GLU A 57 -21.23 -11.48 -9.87
C GLU A 57 -19.81 -12.00 -9.54
N ASP A 58 -18.77 -11.25 -9.93
CA ASP A 58 -17.36 -11.54 -9.60
C ASP A 58 -16.58 -10.24 -9.31
N GLY A 59 -15.45 -10.38 -8.64
CA GLY A 59 -14.51 -9.31 -8.39
C GLY A 59 -14.76 -8.49 -7.13
N ASN A 60 -15.84 -8.74 -6.37
CA ASN A 60 -16.17 -7.96 -5.18
C ASN A 60 -15.02 -7.87 -4.17
N GLY A 61 -14.34 -8.99 -3.88
CA GLY A 61 -13.20 -8.99 -2.97
C GLY A 61 -11.99 -8.19 -3.48
N ARG A 62 -11.78 -8.13 -4.81
CA ARG A 62 -10.73 -7.30 -5.43
C ARG A 62 -11.05 -5.82 -5.31
N ILE A 63 -12.28 -5.46 -5.61
CA ILE A 63 -12.79 -4.09 -5.51
C ILE A 63 -12.77 -3.61 -4.05
N ALA A 64 -13.26 -4.42 -3.11
CA ALA A 64 -13.25 -4.07 -1.69
C ALA A 64 -11.83 -3.72 -1.18
N ARG A 65 -10.83 -4.55 -1.49
CA ARG A 65 -9.43 -4.27 -1.12
C ARG A 65 -8.85 -3.04 -1.83
N LEU A 66 -9.26 -2.77 -3.06
CA LEU A 66 -8.89 -1.55 -3.77
C LEU A 66 -9.48 -0.31 -3.09
N LEU A 67 -10.74 -0.37 -2.67
CA LEU A 67 -11.43 0.72 -1.97
C LEU A 67 -10.83 1.00 -0.59
N VAL A 68 -10.37 -0.02 0.16
CA VAL A 68 -9.56 0.20 1.38
C VAL A 68 -8.37 1.09 1.07
N ASN A 69 -7.59 0.73 0.04
CA ASN A 69 -6.40 1.49 -0.32
C ASN A 69 -6.73 2.88 -0.88
N TYR A 70 -7.83 3.04 -1.58
CA TYR A 70 -8.30 4.35 -2.02
C TYR A 70 -8.58 5.27 -0.83
N ILE A 71 -9.30 4.78 0.20
CA ILE A 71 -9.62 5.56 1.40
C ILE A 71 -8.33 5.88 2.17
N LEU A 72 -7.48 4.90 2.43
CA LEU A 72 -6.22 5.09 3.16
C LEU A 72 -5.31 6.12 2.47
N LEU A 73 -5.13 6.03 1.16
CA LEU A 73 -4.30 6.96 0.39
C LEU A 73 -4.83 8.39 0.38
N ARG A 74 -6.14 8.58 0.33
CA ARG A 74 -6.76 9.92 0.45
C ARG A 74 -6.41 10.63 1.76
N HIS A 75 -6.19 9.85 2.81
CA HIS A 75 -5.83 10.35 4.14
C HIS A 75 -4.33 10.21 4.45
N HIS A 76 -3.48 10.05 3.42
CA HIS A 76 -2.02 9.96 3.54
C HIS A 76 -1.51 8.75 4.34
N TYR A 77 -2.32 7.70 4.45
CA TYR A 77 -1.91 6.43 5.01
C TYR A 77 -1.26 5.52 3.95
N PRO A 78 -0.34 4.64 4.34
CA PRO A 78 0.28 3.69 3.42
C PRO A 78 -0.73 2.65 2.92
N MET A 79 -0.49 2.15 1.71
CA MET A 79 -1.29 1.04 1.16
C MET A 79 -1.10 -0.25 1.94
N VAL A 80 -2.21 -0.95 2.15
CA VAL A 80 -2.26 -2.31 2.70
C VAL A 80 -2.31 -3.32 1.56
N VAL A 81 -1.37 -4.26 1.58
CA VAL A 81 -1.37 -5.42 0.67
C VAL A 81 -1.52 -6.67 1.51
N ILE A 82 -2.64 -7.37 1.34
CA ILE A 82 -2.91 -8.65 1.99
C ILE A 82 -2.23 -9.75 1.17
N PRO A 83 -1.18 -10.42 1.69
CA PRO A 83 -0.49 -11.48 0.97
C PRO A 83 -1.42 -12.67 0.70
N THR A 84 -1.21 -13.37 -0.41
CA THR A 84 -1.97 -14.59 -0.71
C THR A 84 -1.82 -15.65 0.38
N ALA A 85 -0.64 -15.75 0.99
CA ALA A 85 -0.39 -16.64 2.12
C ALA A 85 -1.25 -16.34 3.36
N ASP A 86 -1.70 -15.08 3.51
CA ASP A 86 -2.52 -14.64 4.64
C ASP A 86 -4.04 -14.65 4.33
N ARG A 87 -4.42 -15.13 3.15
CA ARG A 87 -5.82 -15.17 2.70
C ARG A 87 -6.74 -15.89 3.69
N LYS A 88 -6.25 -16.94 4.34
CA LYS A 88 -7.04 -17.70 5.33
C LYS A 88 -7.39 -16.82 6.54
N ASN A 89 -6.44 -16.08 7.08
CA ASN A 89 -6.67 -15.17 8.22
C ASN A 89 -7.64 -14.05 7.82
N TYR A 90 -7.45 -13.46 6.64
CA TYR A 90 -8.38 -12.47 6.09
C TYR A 90 -9.83 -12.98 6.03
N LEU A 91 -10.05 -14.18 5.50
CA LEU A 91 -11.39 -14.76 5.42
C LEU A 91 -11.95 -15.14 6.80
N ASN A 92 -11.10 -15.63 7.70
CA ASN A 92 -11.51 -15.94 9.06
C ASN A 92 -11.98 -14.69 9.82
N THR A 93 -11.28 -13.56 9.68
CA THR A 93 -11.70 -12.32 10.33
C THR A 93 -13.03 -11.78 9.79
N LEU A 94 -13.28 -11.94 8.49
CA LEU A 94 -14.60 -11.63 7.92
C LEU A 94 -15.68 -12.56 8.46
N GLY A 95 -15.40 -13.85 8.58
CA GLY A 95 -16.34 -14.83 9.17
C GLY A 95 -16.72 -14.48 10.61
N LEU A 96 -15.75 -14.06 11.44
CA LEU A 96 -16.04 -13.58 12.81
C LEU A 96 -16.94 -12.34 12.82
N CYS A 97 -16.76 -11.43 11.86
CA CYS A 97 -17.65 -10.29 11.71
C CYS A 97 -19.07 -10.71 11.25
N ASP A 98 -19.16 -11.73 10.39
CA ASP A 98 -20.43 -12.29 9.94
C ASP A 98 -21.22 -12.93 11.10
N GLU A 99 -20.55 -13.59 12.04
CA GLU A 99 -21.16 -14.10 13.28
C GLU A 99 -21.76 -12.96 14.13
N ASN A 100 -21.09 -11.81 14.19
CA ASN A 100 -21.55 -10.64 14.95
C ASN A 100 -22.70 -9.88 14.28
N THR A 101 -22.78 -9.89 12.96
CA THR A 101 -23.78 -9.13 12.18
C THR A 101 -24.99 -9.97 11.78
N GLY A 102 -24.85 -11.30 11.82
CA GLY A 102 -25.87 -12.22 11.30
C GLY A 102 -25.86 -12.37 9.78
N LYS A 103 -26.76 -13.21 9.26
CA LYS A 103 -26.74 -13.65 7.85
C LYS A 103 -27.41 -12.65 6.89
N GLU A 104 -28.29 -11.79 7.38
CA GLU A 104 -29.05 -10.85 6.55
C GLU A 104 -28.13 -9.81 5.88
N PRO A 105 -28.27 -9.58 4.56
CA PRO A 105 -27.44 -8.61 3.83
C PRO A 105 -27.56 -7.19 4.41
N TYR A 106 -28.76 -6.77 4.79
CA TYR A 106 -29.02 -5.46 5.38
C TYR A 106 -28.24 -5.22 6.67
N ASN A 107 -28.16 -6.21 7.55
CA ASN A 107 -27.41 -6.09 8.80
C ASN A 107 -25.90 -5.90 8.53
N GLY A 108 -25.35 -6.67 7.60
CA GLY A 108 -23.96 -6.53 7.21
C GLY A 108 -23.65 -5.21 6.50
N ALA A 109 -24.57 -4.74 5.64
CA ALA A 109 -24.45 -3.45 4.96
C ALA A 109 -24.51 -2.26 5.94
N ASN A 110 -25.10 -2.43 7.12
CA ASN A 110 -25.21 -1.44 8.18
C ASN A 110 -24.36 -1.76 9.42
N ALA A 111 -23.41 -2.68 9.32
CA ALA A 111 -22.58 -3.12 10.43
C ALA A 111 -21.89 -1.96 11.16
N THR A 112 -21.87 -2.02 12.49
CA THR A 112 -21.16 -1.06 13.34
C THR A 112 -19.67 -1.40 13.45
N LEU A 113 -18.86 -0.46 13.90
CA LEU A 113 -17.42 -0.70 14.13
C LEU A 113 -17.18 -1.82 15.15
N GLU A 114 -17.99 -1.90 16.19
CA GLU A 114 -17.88 -2.95 17.21
C GLU A 114 -18.13 -4.34 16.61
N GLN A 115 -19.14 -4.48 15.76
CA GLN A 115 -19.44 -5.76 15.09
C GLN A 115 -18.32 -6.21 14.16
N ILE A 116 -17.63 -5.27 13.51
CA ILE A 116 -16.53 -5.57 12.58
C ILE A 116 -15.15 -5.47 13.23
N ARG A 117 -15.08 -5.40 14.57
CA ARG A 117 -13.83 -5.22 15.30
C ARG A 117 -12.73 -6.23 14.90
N PRO A 118 -13.02 -7.53 14.68
CA PRO A 118 -12.00 -8.49 14.23
C PRO A 118 -11.34 -8.08 12.89
N PHE A 119 -12.12 -7.60 11.94
CA PHE A 119 -11.60 -7.16 10.65
C PHE A 119 -10.88 -5.81 10.73
N TYR A 120 -11.40 -4.88 11.54
CA TYR A 120 -10.71 -3.62 11.82
C TYR A 120 -9.31 -3.87 12.40
N ASP A 121 -9.20 -4.68 13.45
CA ASP A 121 -7.93 -4.98 14.10
C ASP A 121 -6.94 -5.66 13.13
N TYR A 122 -7.44 -6.51 12.23
CA TYR A 122 -6.65 -7.11 11.16
C TYR A 122 -6.07 -6.06 10.20
N ILE A 123 -6.88 -5.13 9.69
CA ILE A 123 -6.41 -4.05 8.79
C ILE A 123 -5.47 -3.09 9.54
N TYR A 124 -5.81 -2.73 10.77
CA TYR A 124 -5.00 -1.87 11.63
C TYR A 124 -3.58 -2.41 11.80
N ALA A 125 -3.44 -3.71 12.07
CA ALA A 125 -2.12 -4.35 12.22
C ALA A 125 -1.26 -4.21 10.93
N PHE A 126 -1.85 -4.33 9.75
CA PHE A 126 -1.13 -4.10 8.48
C PHE A 126 -0.69 -2.65 8.31
N VAL A 127 -1.57 -1.70 8.63
CA VAL A 127 -1.26 -0.26 8.52
C VAL A 127 -0.12 0.10 9.48
N VAL A 128 -0.21 -0.30 10.76
CA VAL A 128 0.84 -0.02 11.75
C VAL A 128 2.18 -0.61 11.31
N LYS A 129 2.20 -1.87 10.89
CA LYS A 129 3.42 -2.51 10.37
C LYS A 129 4.04 -1.74 9.20
N LYS A 130 3.22 -1.19 8.30
CA LYS A 130 3.70 -0.39 7.17
C LYS A 130 4.24 0.96 7.61
N LEU A 131 3.58 1.62 8.56
CA LEU A 131 4.05 2.87 9.15
C LEU A 131 5.39 2.68 9.86
N ASP A 132 5.53 1.63 10.67
CA ASP A 132 6.79 1.31 11.36
C ASP A 132 7.94 1.10 10.38
N LEU A 133 7.70 0.33 9.31
CA LEU A 133 8.71 0.14 8.25
C LEU A 133 9.09 1.46 7.59
N SER A 134 8.13 2.34 7.31
CA SER A 134 8.40 3.65 6.73
C SER A 134 9.22 4.53 7.66
N VAL A 135 8.91 4.54 8.96
CA VAL A 135 9.66 5.27 9.98
C VAL A 135 11.09 4.74 10.11
N GLN A 136 11.27 3.41 10.10
CA GLN A 136 12.62 2.80 10.14
C GLN A 136 13.45 3.17 8.90
N MET A 137 12.84 3.17 7.72
CA MET A 137 13.52 3.59 6.49
C MET A 137 13.95 5.05 6.54
N ILE A 138 13.08 5.94 7.03
CA ILE A 138 13.42 7.38 7.17
C ILE A 138 14.54 7.57 8.19
N LYS A 139 14.50 6.89 9.33
CA LYS A 139 15.56 6.96 10.35
C LYS A 139 16.91 6.48 9.80
N GLY A 140 16.92 5.39 9.03
CA GLY A 140 18.13 4.92 8.36
C GLY A 140 18.70 5.95 7.39
N LEU A 141 17.87 6.55 6.55
CA LEU A 141 18.29 7.59 5.62
C LEU A 141 18.84 8.85 6.33
N VAL A 142 18.21 9.24 7.44
CA VAL A 142 18.67 10.41 8.21
C VAL A 142 20.02 10.13 8.88
N SER A 143 20.25 8.94 9.44
CA SER A 143 21.57 8.58 10.02
C SER A 143 22.67 8.57 8.96
N ASP A 144 22.40 8.05 7.77
CA ASP A 144 23.36 8.03 6.66
C ASP A 144 23.73 9.46 6.20
N ILE A 145 22.77 10.39 6.21
CA ILE A 145 23.01 11.80 5.87
C ILE A 145 23.85 12.50 6.95
N THR A 146 23.54 12.27 8.23
CA THR A 146 24.28 12.89 9.33
C THR A 146 25.72 12.40 9.42
N GLU A 147 25.99 11.12 9.16
CA GLU A 147 27.37 10.59 9.10
C GLU A 147 28.18 11.14 7.90
N THR A 148 27.52 11.45 6.78
CA THR A 148 28.16 12.10 5.63
C THR A 148 28.48 13.57 5.90
N ASP A 149 27.62 14.30 6.62
CA ASP A 149 27.85 15.71 6.95
C ASP A 149 28.97 15.88 8.01
N GLU A 150 29.09 14.98 9.00
CA GLU A 150 30.19 15.01 9.96
C GLU A 150 31.56 14.73 9.32
N ASN A 151 31.60 13.95 8.25
CA ASN A 151 32.82 13.69 7.49
C ASN A 151 33.20 14.83 6.52
N GLN A 152 32.24 15.65 6.09
CA GLN A 152 32.47 16.82 5.23
C GLN A 152 32.80 18.09 6.01
N GLN A 153 32.38 18.24 7.26
CA GLN A 153 32.71 19.41 8.11
C GLN A 153 34.18 19.45 8.55
N LYS A 154 34.99 18.41 8.29
CA LYS A 154 36.46 18.47 8.46
C LYS A 154 37.23 19.12 7.32
N GLN A 155 36.56 19.54 6.25
CA GLN A 155 37.18 20.24 5.10
C GLN A 155 36.23 21.29 4.50
N SER A 156 36.00 22.37 5.14
CA SER A 156 35.74 23.69 4.57
C SER A 156 34.79 24.54 5.41
N SER A 157 35.31 25.61 5.92
CA SER A 157 34.56 26.78 6.41
C SER A 157 34.11 27.61 5.21
N ALA A 158 32.82 27.79 4.99
CA ALA A 158 32.15 29.05 4.55
C ALA A 158 30.74 28.81 4.01
N THR A 159 29.78 29.44 4.70
CA THR A 159 28.49 30.03 4.22
C THR A 159 27.65 29.35 3.13
N ASP A 160 26.42 28.90 3.43
CA ASP A 160 25.17 29.62 3.23
C ASP A 160 23.91 28.79 3.60
N ASN A 161 22.95 29.46 4.21
CA ASN A 161 21.64 28.90 4.57
C ASN A 161 20.84 28.50 3.35
N VAL A 162 20.51 27.20 3.22
CA VAL A 162 19.47 26.72 2.30
C VAL A 162 18.45 25.90 3.08
N SER A 163 17.23 26.42 3.12
CA SER A 163 16.05 25.74 3.61
C SER A 163 15.79 24.49 2.77
N VAL A 164 15.99 23.30 3.33
CA VAL A 164 15.73 22.04 2.62
C VAL A 164 14.26 21.66 2.81
N ASN A 165 13.44 21.97 1.80
CA ASN A 165 12.17 21.28 1.59
C ASN A 165 12.47 19.86 1.12
N VAL A 166 12.49 18.90 2.04
CA VAL A 166 12.61 17.48 1.71
C VAL A 166 11.27 16.99 1.15
N SER A 167 11.10 17.10 -0.15
CA SER A 167 10.09 16.30 -0.84
C SER A 167 10.59 14.85 -0.86
N VAL A 168 9.93 13.98 -0.10
CA VAL A 168 10.19 12.54 -0.04
C VAL A 168 9.74 11.89 -1.35
N ASN A 169 10.53 12.13 -2.41
CA ASN A 169 10.52 11.38 -3.64
C ASN A 169 11.98 11.11 -4.01
N VAL A 170 12.67 10.32 -3.18
CA VAL A 170 13.89 9.68 -3.66
C VAL A 170 13.44 8.72 -4.74
N SER A 171 13.55 9.18 -5.97
CA SER A 171 13.08 8.47 -7.15
C SER A 171 13.79 7.13 -7.19
N VAL A 172 13.07 6.06 -7.50
CA VAL A 172 13.67 4.73 -7.80
C VAL A 172 14.87 4.87 -8.74
N LYS A 173 14.90 5.91 -9.58
CA LYS A 173 16.01 6.29 -10.46
C LYS A 173 17.29 6.63 -9.69
N GLU A 174 17.20 7.44 -8.65
CA GLU A 174 18.37 7.86 -7.85
C GLU A 174 18.95 6.68 -7.09
N ASN A 175 18.10 5.83 -6.54
CA ASN A 175 18.51 4.58 -5.90
C ASN A 175 19.22 3.65 -6.90
N ILE A 176 18.70 3.51 -8.12
CA ILE A 176 19.37 2.72 -9.18
C ILE A 176 20.74 3.30 -9.50
N ILE A 177 20.88 4.62 -9.66
CA ILE A 177 22.17 5.27 -9.93
C ILE A 177 23.16 5.00 -8.78
N GLY A 178 22.73 5.20 -7.53
CA GLY A 178 23.57 4.95 -6.35
C GLY A 178 24.07 3.52 -6.27
N ILE A 179 23.20 2.53 -6.49
CA ILE A 179 23.57 1.12 -6.47
C ILE A 179 24.52 0.78 -7.63
N ILE A 180 24.24 1.26 -8.83
CA ILE A 180 25.09 1.04 -10.02
C ILE A 180 26.49 1.63 -9.81
N THR A 181 26.59 2.80 -9.17
CA THR A 181 27.89 3.45 -8.85
C THR A 181 28.75 2.57 -7.94
N GLN A 182 28.12 1.93 -6.96
CA GLN A 182 28.83 1.05 -6.02
C GLN A 182 29.06 -0.37 -6.58
N MET A 183 28.14 -0.85 -7.39
CA MET A 183 28.14 -2.22 -7.94
C MET A 183 27.88 -2.20 -9.45
N PRO A 184 28.88 -1.82 -10.28
CA PRO A 184 28.69 -1.64 -11.72
C PRO A 184 28.26 -2.90 -12.48
N THR A 185 28.53 -4.09 -11.96
CA THR A 185 28.18 -5.37 -12.57
C THR A 185 26.80 -5.90 -12.16
N ILE A 186 26.07 -5.17 -11.31
CA ILE A 186 24.77 -5.60 -10.79
C ILE A 186 23.76 -5.91 -11.90
N THR A 187 23.02 -6.99 -11.73
CA THR A 187 21.98 -7.41 -12.68
C THR A 187 20.63 -6.75 -12.36
N VAL A 188 19.75 -6.68 -13.37
CA VAL A 188 18.36 -6.19 -13.19
C VAL A 188 17.60 -7.00 -12.14
N LYS A 189 17.88 -8.31 -12.04
CA LYS A 189 17.26 -9.20 -11.05
C LYS A 189 17.68 -8.85 -9.62
N GLU A 190 18.95 -8.54 -9.41
CA GLU A 190 19.49 -8.12 -8.12
C GLU A 190 19.00 -6.72 -7.74
N LEU A 191 18.99 -5.77 -8.67
CA LEU A 191 18.38 -4.44 -8.48
C LEU A 191 16.91 -4.55 -8.06
N ALA A 192 16.13 -5.40 -8.72
CA ALA A 192 14.73 -5.63 -8.40
C ALA A 192 14.56 -6.17 -6.96
N LYS A 193 15.45 -7.10 -6.55
CA LYS A 193 15.45 -7.66 -5.20
C LYS A 193 15.84 -6.63 -4.14
N MET A 194 16.92 -5.86 -4.38
CA MET A 194 17.39 -4.84 -3.44
C MET A 194 16.39 -3.71 -3.23
N LEU A 195 15.76 -3.25 -4.31
CA LEU A 195 14.77 -2.16 -4.26
C LEU A 195 13.34 -2.63 -3.96
N SER A 196 13.14 -3.94 -3.77
CA SER A 196 11.81 -4.55 -3.51
C SER A 196 10.75 -4.18 -4.57
N VAL A 197 11.17 -4.07 -5.83
CA VAL A 197 10.30 -3.76 -6.99
C VAL A 197 10.36 -4.88 -8.03
N THR A 198 9.43 -4.85 -9.00
CA THR A 198 9.45 -5.85 -10.09
C THR A 198 10.59 -5.58 -11.07
N GLN A 199 11.11 -6.64 -11.72
CA GLN A 199 12.10 -6.47 -12.79
C GLN A 199 11.59 -5.56 -13.92
N ARG A 200 10.28 -5.61 -14.23
CA ARG A 200 9.66 -4.73 -15.22
C ARG A 200 9.77 -3.25 -14.83
N THR A 201 9.62 -2.93 -13.55
CA THR A 201 9.82 -1.58 -13.03
C THR A 201 11.26 -1.13 -13.22
N ILE A 202 12.25 -2.00 -12.89
CA ILE A 202 13.67 -1.70 -13.09
C ILE A 202 13.99 -1.49 -14.57
N TYR A 203 13.53 -2.36 -15.47
CA TYR A 203 13.74 -2.18 -16.91
C TYR A 203 13.24 -0.81 -17.40
N ARG A 204 12.02 -0.44 -17.01
CA ARG A 204 11.44 0.86 -17.39
C ARG A 204 12.28 2.04 -16.87
N GLN A 205 12.76 1.96 -15.62
CA GLN A 205 13.59 3.03 -15.05
C GLN A 205 14.98 3.10 -15.70
N ILE A 206 15.60 1.97 -16.00
CA ILE A 206 16.87 1.91 -16.75
C ILE A 206 16.74 2.53 -18.13
N GLU A 207 15.67 2.23 -18.88
CA GLU A 207 15.44 2.83 -20.19
C GLU A 207 15.27 4.36 -20.10
N MET A 208 14.58 4.86 -19.08
CA MET A 208 14.46 6.30 -18.83
C MET A 208 15.82 6.94 -18.49
N LEU A 209 16.64 6.28 -17.66
CA LEU A 209 17.98 6.78 -17.28
C LEU A 209 18.94 6.76 -18.46
N LYS A 210 18.85 5.78 -19.36
CA LYS A 210 19.60 5.77 -20.62
C LYS A 210 19.17 6.91 -21.55
N ALA A 211 17.85 7.13 -21.68
CA ALA A 211 17.30 8.24 -22.49
C ALA A 211 17.72 9.61 -21.94
N GLU A 212 17.93 9.73 -20.62
CA GLU A 212 18.43 10.93 -19.96
C GLU A 212 19.97 11.03 -19.99
N ASN A 213 20.68 10.11 -20.65
CA ASN A 213 22.15 10.02 -20.69
C ASN A 213 22.82 9.93 -19.31
N LYS A 214 22.12 9.44 -18.29
CA LYS A 214 22.65 9.31 -16.92
C LYS A 214 23.40 8.01 -16.68
N ILE A 215 23.04 6.95 -17.41
CA ILE A 215 23.72 5.64 -17.35
C ILE A 215 23.86 5.05 -18.75
N GLU A 216 24.91 4.27 -18.93
CA GLU A 216 25.10 3.44 -20.13
C GLU A 216 25.53 2.02 -19.75
N ARG A 217 25.32 1.07 -20.65
CA ARG A 217 25.83 -0.29 -20.47
C ARG A 217 27.05 -0.48 -21.37
N ALA A 218 28.18 -0.77 -20.76
CA ALA A 218 29.41 -1.07 -21.47
C ALA A 218 29.66 -2.58 -21.49
N GLY A 219 30.05 -3.14 -22.64
CA GLY A 219 30.33 -4.57 -22.82
C GLY A 219 29.12 -5.40 -23.28
N SER A 220 29.23 -6.75 -23.14
CA SER A 220 28.18 -7.67 -23.58
C SER A 220 27.07 -7.82 -22.55
N ASP A 221 25.91 -8.35 -22.93
CA ASP A 221 24.77 -8.60 -22.03
C ASP A 221 25.10 -9.53 -20.87
N LYS A 222 26.05 -10.42 -21.04
CA LYS A 222 26.44 -11.41 -20.02
C LYS A 222 27.57 -10.95 -19.09
N THR A 223 28.51 -10.13 -19.58
CA THR A 223 29.72 -9.72 -18.86
C THR A 223 29.93 -8.22 -18.82
N GLY A 224 28.95 -7.45 -19.29
CA GLY A 224 28.99 -5.99 -19.30
C GLY A 224 28.76 -5.39 -17.92
N TYR A 225 29.13 -4.13 -17.80
CA TYR A 225 28.95 -3.34 -16.58
C TYR A 225 28.20 -2.03 -16.90
N TRP A 226 27.62 -1.44 -15.89
CA TRP A 226 26.97 -0.14 -15.97
C TRP A 226 27.99 0.98 -15.73
N ARG A 227 27.86 2.05 -16.49
CA ARG A 227 28.59 3.29 -16.28
C ARG A 227 27.61 4.40 -15.99
N VAL A 228 27.90 5.22 -14.99
CA VAL A 228 27.17 6.46 -14.67
C VAL A 228 27.92 7.61 -15.33
N ASN A 229 27.22 8.47 -16.03
CA ASN A 229 27.77 9.62 -16.76
C ASN A 229 27.67 10.90 -15.92
#